data_b9fe2569180ff06b2942b29caff7111c
#
_entry.id   b9fe2569180ff06b2942b29caff7111c
#
_cell.length_a   1.000
_cell.length_b   1.000
_cell.length_c   1.000
_cell.angle_alpha   90.00
_cell.angle_beta   90.00
_cell.angle_gamma   90.00
#
_symmetry.space_group_name_H-M   'P 1'
#
loop_
_entity.id
_entity.type
_entity.pdbx_description
1 polymer ?
#
loop_
_entity_poly.entity_id
_entity_poly.type
_entity_poly.pdbx_seq_one_letter_code
_entity_poly.pdbx_strand_id
1 'polypeptide(L)'
;RVYHYRFMVGDAVSATGRTRTAPAEDAQPVRLRLALASCQHYEQGHYAAHRELAGLDLDVVLFVGDYIYDSSNPRYLIRPHEVAERPRTLDAFRARHATYKLDLDLQACHAAHPWIVTWDDHEVRNDYAAALAAGDLPAHEFVAVRGAAYQAYFEHLPLLPAQQPAGAAMRLHDRFTWGQLAEMWTLDARQYRSGQACNEPGTSGG
;
A
#
# COMPACT_ATOMS: atom_id res chain seq x y z
N ARG A 1 -2.07 -0.69 -24.26
CA ARG A 1 -3.22 0.14 -24.65
C ARG A 1 -3.66 0.97 -23.45
N VAL A 2 -4.06 2.25 -23.65
CA VAL A 2 -4.61 3.13 -22.61
C VAL A 2 -6.13 2.95 -22.55
N TYR A 3 -6.66 2.96 -21.32
CA TYR A 3 -8.09 2.90 -21.02
C TYR A 3 -8.45 4.01 -20.04
N HIS A 4 -9.71 4.42 -20.08
CA HIS A 4 -10.32 5.30 -19.09
C HIS A 4 -11.48 4.55 -18.43
N TYR A 5 -11.63 4.69 -17.13
CA TYR A 5 -12.65 3.98 -16.35
C TYR A 5 -13.30 4.92 -15.34
N ARG A 6 -14.49 4.58 -14.92
CA ARG A 6 -15.20 5.18 -13.79
C ARG A 6 -16.04 4.12 -13.08
N PHE A 7 -16.25 4.30 -11.82
CA PHE A 7 -17.13 3.46 -11.03
C PHE A 7 -18.51 4.10 -10.94
N MET A 8 -19.55 3.27 -10.91
CA MET A 8 -20.94 3.70 -10.82
C MET A 8 -21.68 2.84 -9.80
N VAL A 9 -22.40 3.48 -8.87
CA VAL A 9 -23.25 2.81 -7.88
C VAL A 9 -24.57 3.59 -7.81
N GLY A 10 -25.65 3.03 -8.35
CA GLY A 10 -26.88 3.79 -8.57
C GLY A 10 -26.60 5.02 -9.44
N ASP A 11 -26.98 6.19 -8.95
CA ASP A 11 -26.76 7.47 -9.64
C ASP A 11 -25.38 8.13 -9.32
N ALA A 12 -24.65 7.57 -8.36
CA ALA A 12 -23.33 8.08 -8.02
C ALA A 12 -22.28 7.62 -9.03
N VAL A 13 -21.46 8.56 -9.50
CA VAL A 13 -20.40 8.31 -10.50
C VAL A 13 -19.09 8.86 -9.97
N SER A 14 -18.03 8.05 -9.98
CA SER A 14 -16.68 8.50 -9.60
C SER A 14 -16.08 9.44 -10.64
N ALA A 15 -14.99 10.13 -10.24
CA ALA A 15 -14.08 10.74 -11.21
C ALA A 15 -13.57 9.70 -12.23
N THR A 16 -13.20 10.15 -13.42
CA THR A 16 -12.63 9.27 -14.45
C THR A 16 -11.16 9.00 -14.15
N GLY A 17 -10.81 7.74 -14.03
CA GLY A 17 -9.43 7.29 -13.94
C GLY A 17 -8.88 6.86 -15.31
N ARG A 18 -7.54 6.90 -15.43
CA ARG A 18 -6.77 6.42 -16.56
C ARG A 18 -5.91 5.24 -16.14
N THR A 19 -5.88 4.23 -16.97
CA THR A 19 -4.98 3.09 -16.78
C THR A 19 -4.44 2.60 -18.13
N ARG A 20 -3.50 1.69 -18.08
CA ARG A 20 -2.96 1.04 -19.28
C ARG A 20 -2.58 -0.41 -18.99
N THR A 21 -2.70 -1.24 -20.00
CA THR A 21 -2.15 -2.60 -19.96
C THR A 21 -0.63 -2.55 -20.17
N ALA A 22 0.09 -3.45 -19.52
CA ALA A 22 1.46 -3.73 -19.89
C ALA A 22 1.55 -4.19 -21.36
N PRO A 23 2.69 -4.01 -22.03
CA PRO A 23 2.97 -4.68 -23.30
C PRO A 23 2.88 -6.20 -23.15
N ALA A 24 2.52 -6.90 -24.23
CA ALA A 24 2.56 -8.36 -24.25
C ALA A 24 4.00 -8.89 -23.97
N GLU A 25 4.13 -10.08 -23.44
CA GLU A 25 5.43 -10.63 -23.00
C GLU A 25 6.46 -10.74 -24.12
N ASP A 26 6.00 -10.95 -25.36
CA ASP A 26 6.82 -11.02 -26.58
C ASP A 26 7.10 -9.65 -27.22
N ALA A 27 6.45 -8.59 -26.76
CA ALA A 27 6.66 -7.26 -27.27
C ALA A 27 8.03 -6.70 -26.87
N GLN A 28 8.58 -5.81 -27.69
CA GLN A 28 9.88 -5.14 -27.45
C GLN A 28 9.69 -3.63 -27.24
N PRO A 29 9.13 -3.20 -26.10
CA PRO A 29 9.00 -1.79 -25.81
C PRO A 29 10.38 -1.15 -25.62
N VAL A 30 10.52 0.08 -26.12
CA VAL A 30 11.79 0.81 -26.07
C VAL A 30 12.02 1.52 -24.73
N ARG A 31 10.98 1.62 -23.89
CA ARG A 31 11.07 2.32 -22.61
C ARG A 31 10.01 1.85 -21.61
N LEU A 32 10.33 2.05 -20.33
CA LEU A 32 9.43 2.01 -19.19
C LEU A 32 9.69 3.25 -18.33
N ARG A 33 8.64 4.03 -18.06
CA ARG A 33 8.69 5.16 -17.13
C ARG A 33 7.95 4.77 -15.86
N LEU A 34 8.65 4.68 -14.77
CA LEU A 34 8.08 4.37 -13.47
C LEU A 34 8.44 5.43 -12.43
N ALA A 35 7.56 5.61 -11.46
CA ALA A 35 7.87 6.29 -10.22
C ALA A 35 7.90 5.27 -9.08
N LEU A 36 8.79 5.49 -8.12
CA LEU A 36 8.88 4.72 -6.88
C LEU A 36 8.49 5.64 -5.73
N ALA A 37 7.54 5.20 -4.89
CA ALA A 37 7.09 5.93 -3.71
C ALA A 37 6.87 4.99 -2.53
N SER A 38 6.98 5.52 -1.31
CA SER A 38 6.71 4.83 -0.05
C SER A 38 6.50 5.83 1.09
N CYS A 39 6.08 5.35 2.27
CA CYS A 39 6.19 6.08 3.54
C CYS A 39 5.45 7.42 3.54
N GLN A 40 4.17 7.41 3.17
CA GLN A 40 3.34 8.62 3.07
C GLN A 40 2.55 8.92 4.35
N HIS A 41 3.24 9.27 5.45
CA HIS A 41 2.55 9.52 6.72
C HIS A 41 1.60 10.72 6.63
N TYR A 42 0.28 10.47 6.74
CA TYR A 42 -0.78 11.47 6.56
C TYR A 42 -0.62 12.69 7.48
N GLU A 43 -0.25 12.44 8.74
CA GLU A 43 -0.16 13.49 9.74
C GLU A 43 1.04 14.44 9.53
N GLN A 44 2.06 14.03 8.77
CA GLN A 44 3.33 14.76 8.67
C GLN A 44 3.41 15.71 7.47
N GLY A 45 2.39 15.78 6.65
CA GLY A 45 2.40 16.71 5.52
C GLY A 45 1.28 16.49 4.52
N HIS A 46 1.29 17.32 3.48
CA HIS A 46 0.45 17.17 2.31
C HIS A 46 1.22 16.48 1.19
N TYR A 47 0.50 15.82 0.29
CA TYR A 47 1.08 14.91 -0.71
C TYR A 47 1.52 15.61 -2.00
N ALA A 48 2.31 16.70 -1.88
CA ALA A 48 2.81 17.45 -3.03
C ALA A 48 3.61 16.59 -4.03
N ALA A 49 4.28 15.53 -3.57
CA ALA A 49 4.95 14.57 -4.44
C ALA A 49 3.96 13.83 -5.35
N HIS A 50 2.79 13.45 -4.84
CA HIS A 50 1.75 12.82 -5.65
C HIS A 50 1.14 13.79 -6.67
N ARG A 51 1.03 15.09 -6.34
CA ARG A 51 0.65 16.13 -7.31
C ARG A 51 1.61 16.20 -8.48
N GLU A 52 2.91 16.18 -8.20
CA GLU A 52 3.94 16.13 -9.23
C GLU A 52 3.81 14.88 -10.10
N LEU A 53 3.72 13.70 -9.47
CA LEU A 53 3.57 12.44 -10.17
C LEU A 53 2.34 12.41 -11.07
N ALA A 54 1.20 12.97 -10.63
CA ALA A 54 -0.03 13.01 -11.41
C ALA A 54 0.13 13.76 -12.76
N GLY A 55 1.05 14.73 -12.81
CA GLY A 55 1.35 15.51 -14.03
C GLY A 55 2.36 14.86 -14.98
N LEU A 56 3.04 13.79 -14.57
CA LEU A 56 4.07 13.15 -15.38
C LEU A 56 3.49 12.11 -16.36
N ASP A 57 4.20 11.82 -17.44
CA ASP A 57 3.87 10.73 -18.36
C ASP A 57 4.50 9.43 -17.89
N LEU A 58 3.89 8.80 -16.88
CA LEU A 58 4.34 7.54 -16.31
C LEU A 58 3.57 6.35 -16.89
N ASP A 59 4.24 5.22 -16.94
CA ASP A 59 3.67 3.92 -17.29
C ASP A 59 3.08 3.22 -16.06
N VAL A 60 3.72 3.39 -14.89
CA VAL A 60 3.30 2.77 -13.62
C VAL A 60 3.89 3.53 -12.43
N VAL A 61 3.16 3.53 -11.31
CA VAL A 61 3.66 3.91 -9.98
C VAL A 61 3.90 2.64 -9.18
N LEU A 62 5.10 2.47 -8.64
CA LEU A 62 5.44 1.42 -7.68
C LEU A 62 5.36 2.02 -6.28
N PHE A 63 4.47 1.48 -5.44
CA PHE A 63 4.35 1.91 -4.05
C PHE A 63 4.78 0.78 -3.13
N VAL A 64 5.89 0.97 -2.41
CA VAL A 64 6.61 -0.11 -1.73
C VAL A 64 6.45 -0.09 -0.22
N GLY A 65 5.26 0.24 0.26
CA GLY A 65 4.87 0.11 1.65
C GLY A 65 4.70 1.44 2.39
N ASP A 66 4.11 1.35 3.56
CA ASP A 66 3.68 2.48 4.39
C ASP A 66 2.69 3.40 3.66
N TYR A 67 1.72 2.79 2.99
CA TYR A 67 0.62 3.52 2.38
C TYR A 67 -0.28 4.17 3.42
N ILE A 68 -0.51 3.50 4.54
CA ILE A 68 -1.12 4.05 5.74
C ILE A 68 -0.18 3.86 6.93
N TYR A 69 -0.43 4.57 8.03
CA TYR A 69 0.27 4.39 9.30
C TYR A 69 -0.70 3.99 10.39
N ASP A 70 -0.38 2.90 11.11
CA ASP A 70 -1.15 2.39 12.25
C ASP A 70 -1.12 3.33 13.45
N SER A 71 -0.05 4.12 13.59
CA SER A 71 0.20 5.02 14.72
C SER A 71 0.07 6.49 14.34
N SER A 72 -0.22 7.31 15.35
CA SER A 72 -0.15 8.77 15.28
C SER A 72 1.22 9.26 15.76
N ASN A 73 1.71 10.35 15.17
CA ASN A 73 2.94 11.01 15.58
C ASN A 73 2.66 12.50 15.90
N PRO A 74 2.30 12.82 17.14
CA PRO A 74 1.91 14.16 17.51
C PRO A 74 3.05 15.21 17.43
N ARG A 75 4.31 14.77 17.29
CA ARG A 75 5.46 15.67 17.25
C ARG A 75 5.52 16.53 15.98
N TYR A 76 4.99 16.02 14.86
CA TYR A 76 5.04 16.69 13.55
C TYR A 76 3.65 16.77 12.92
N LEU A 77 2.65 17.04 13.73
CA LEU A 77 1.25 17.01 13.33
C LEU A 77 0.90 18.24 12.45
N ILE A 78 0.68 17.98 11.17
CA ILE A 78 0.17 18.97 10.20
C ILE A 78 -1.34 18.80 10.01
N ARG A 79 -1.82 17.55 9.95
CA ARG A 79 -3.24 17.19 9.84
C ARG A 79 -3.48 15.87 10.59
N PRO A 80 -4.36 15.85 11.60
CA PRO A 80 -4.56 14.66 12.41
C PRO A 80 -5.26 13.54 11.62
N HIS A 81 -4.99 12.29 11.99
CA HIS A 81 -5.92 11.22 11.68
C HIS A 81 -7.28 11.51 12.33
N GLU A 82 -8.37 11.14 11.67
CA GLU A 82 -9.71 11.30 12.24
C GLU A 82 -9.85 10.57 13.59
N VAL A 83 -9.22 9.38 13.68
CA VAL A 83 -9.11 8.58 14.89
C VAL A 83 -7.63 8.33 15.15
N ALA A 84 -7.10 8.85 16.27
CA ALA A 84 -5.67 8.76 16.61
C ALA A 84 -5.26 7.37 17.09
N GLU A 85 -6.21 6.60 17.65
CA GLU A 85 -5.97 5.25 18.15
C GLU A 85 -5.53 4.31 17.03
N ARG A 86 -4.67 3.36 17.39
CA ARG A 86 -4.23 2.33 16.46
C ARG A 86 -5.38 1.43 16.04
N PRO A 87 -5.60 1.21 14.74
CA PRO A 87 -6.66 0.33 14.27
C PRO A 87 -6.41 -1.12 14.74
N ARG A 88 -7.50 -1.79 15.16
CA ARG A 88 -7.49 -3.19 15.59
C ARG A 88 -8.61 -4.00 14.94
N THR A 89 -9.58 -3.34 14.32
CA THR A 89 -10.73 -3.97 13.66
C THR A 89 -10.75 -3.63 12.18
N LEU A 90 -11.48 -4.40 11.40
CA LEU A 90 -11.63 -4.16 9.97
C LEU A 90 -12.17 -2.75 9.69
N ASP A 91 -13.20 -2.31 10.41
CA ASP A 91 -13.78 -0.99 10.20
C ASP A 91 -12.80 0.14 10.59
N ALA A 92 -11.97 -0.06 11.60
CA ALA A 92 -10.94 0.92 11.96
C ALA A 92 -9.84 1.01 10.89
N PHE A 93 -9.43 -0.10 10.28
CA PHE A 93 -8.51 -0.08 9.14
C PHE A 93 -9.13 0.55 7.89
N ARG A 94 -10.40 0.25 7.60
CA ARG A 94 -11.15 0.89 6.50
C ARG A 94 -11.20 2.41 6.69
N ALA A 95 -11.54 2.87 7.89
CA ALA A 95 -11.57 4.30 8.22
C ALA A 95 -10.17 4.93 8.06
N ARG A 96 -9.10 4.25 8.49
CA ARG A 96 -7.73 4.70 8.30
C ARG A 96 -7.38 4.84 6.80
N HIS A 97 -7.67 3.86 5.97
CA HIS A 97 -7.48 3.96 4.52
C HIS A 97 -8.32 5.09 3.92
N ALA A 98 -9.57 5.24 4.33
CA ALA A 98 -10.45 6.31 3.85
C ALA A 98 -9.87 7.70 4.17
N THR A 99 -9.33 7.90 5.38
CA THR A 99 -8.66 9.15 5.77
C THR A 99 -7.52 9.53 4.81
N TYR A 100 -6.64 8.59 4.46
CA TYR A 100 -5.56 8.84 3.51
C TYR A 100 -6.08 9.20 2.13
N LYS A 101 -7.15 8.55 1.69
CA LYS A 101 -7.78 8.78 0.38
C LYS A 101 -8.59 10.06 0.28
N LEU A 102 -8.77 10.83 1.36
CA LEU A 102 -9.30 12.20 1.29
C LEU A 102 -8.31 13.20 0.67
N ASP A 103 -7.02 12.86 0.59
CA ASP A 103 -6.02 13.74 -0.02
C ASP A 103 -6.22 13.82 -1.54
N LEU A 104 -6.46 15.02 -2.05
CA LEU A 104 -6.79 15.25 -3.45
C LEU A 104 -5.60 14.99 -4.38
N ASP A 105 -4.38 15.21 -3.93
CA ASP A 105 -3.17 14.95 -4.71
C ASP A 105 -2.94 13.45 -4.87
N LEU A 106 -3.20 12.67 -3.81
CA LEU A 106 -3.18 11.20 -3.87
C LEU A 106 -4.27 10.67 -4.80
N GLN A 107 -5.48 11.20 -4.71
CA GLN A 107 -6.57 10.83 -5.63
C GLN A 107 -6.21 11.12 -7.09
N ALA A 108 -5.62 12.28 -7.36
CA ALA A 108 -5.19 12.67 -8.71
C ALA A 108 -4.11 11.71 -9.25
N CYS A 109 -3.15 11.31 -8.43
CA CYS A 109 -2.11 10.36 -8.81
C CYS A 109 -2.67 8.97 -9.10
N HIS A 110 -3.59 8.47 -8.26
CA HIS A 110 -4.31 7.22 -8.53
C HIS A 110 -5.16 7.28 -9.81
N ALA A 111 -5.80 8.41 -10.07
CA ALA A 111 -6.60 8.58 -11.27
C ALA A 111 -5.74 8.68 -12.55
N ALA A 112 -4.51 9.16 -12.46
CA ALA A 112 -3.63 9.37 -13.60
C ALA A 112 -2.88 8.11 -14.05
N HIS A 113 -2.56 7.19 -13.13
CA HIS A 113 -1.63 6.09 -13.39
C HIS A 113 -2.11 4.75 -12.83
N PRO A 114 -1.74 3.60 -13.47
CA PRO A 114 -1.81 2.30 -12.81
C PRO A 114 -0.77 2.22 -11.69
N TRP A 115 -1.11 1.50 -10.62
CA TRP A 115 -0.23 1.27 -9.48
C TRP A 115 0.05 -0.21 -9.31
N ILE A 116 1.30 -0.52 -8.94
CA ILE A 116 1.71 -1.80 -8.37
C ILE A 116 2.09 -1.50 -6.92
N VAL A 117 1.50 -2.23 -5.99
CA VAL A 117 1.64 -1.95 -4.56
C VAL A 117 2.17 -3.17 -3.83
N THR A 118 2.99 -2.92 -2.82
CA THR A 118 3.31 -3.88 -1.76
C THR A 118 3.26 -3.15 -0.42
N TRP A 119 3.17 -3.90 0.66
CA TRP A 119 3.18 -3.31 2.00
C TRP A 119 4.56 -3.31 2.63
N ASP A 120 4.69 -2.51 3.69
CA ASP A 120 5.70 -2.69 4.73
C ASP A 120 4.99 -3.04 6.06
N ASP A 121 5.30 -2.43 7.17
CA ASP A 121 4.76 -2.82 8.47
C ASP A 121 3.55 -1.97 8.89
N HIS A 122 3.55 -0.69 8.60
CA HIS A 122 2.54 0.24 9.08
C HIS A 122 1.13 0.01 8.50
N GLU A 123 0.99 -0.76 7.43
CA GLU A 123 -0.32 -1.21 6.96
C GLU A 123 -1.00 -2.13 7.98
N VAL A 124 -0.23 -2.72 8.88
CA VAL A 124 -0.72 -3.63 9.94
C VAL A 124 -0.30 -3.11 11.31
N ARG A 125 1.00 -3.13 11.62
CA ARG A 125 1.59 -2.74 12.90
C ARG A 125 3.09 -2.49 12.75
N ASN A 126 3.57 -1.37 13.27
CA ASN A 126 4.99 -1.05 13.27
C ASN A 126 5.85 -2.25 13.68
N ASP A 127 6.85 -2.56 12.89
CA ASP A 127 7.86 -3.62 13.09
C ASP A 127 7.32 -5.05 13.26
N TYR A 128 6.11 -5.36 12.79
CA TYR A 128 5.63 -6.74 12.87
C TYR A 128 6.45 -7.69 11.97
N ALA A 129 6.54 -8.93 12.40
CA ALA A 129 7.21 -9.99 11.67
C ALA A 129 6.38 -11.29 11.76
N ALA A 130 5.92 -11.78 10.62
CA ALA A 130 5.05 -12.95 10.54
C ALA A 130 3.84 -12.87 11.49
N ALA A 131 3.76 -13.72 12.51
CA ALA A 131 2.69 -13.73 13.51
C ALA A 131 3.04 -12.95 14.79
N LEU A 132 4.12 -12.18 14.79
CA LEU A 132 4.62 -11.43 15.93
C LEU A 132 4.39 -9.93 15.72
N ALA A 133 3.65 -9.28 16.61
CA ALA A 133 3.62 -7.83 16.70
C ALA A 133 4.81 -7.34 17.52
N ALA A 134 5.39 -6.22 17.15
CA ALA A 134 6.23 -5.48 18.06
C ALA A 134 5.36 -4.90 19.19
N GLY A 135 5.81 -5.04 20.43
CA GLY A 135 5.13 -4.49 21.61
C GLY A 135 4.26 -5.50 22.38
N ASP A 136 3.16 -5.03 22.92
CA ASP A 136 2.37 -5.66 23.98
C ASP A 136 1.17 -6.51 23.50
N LEU A 137 0.99 -6.66 22.19
CA LEU A 137 -0.17 -7.39 21.66
C LEU A 137 0.12 -8.91 21.61
N PRO A 138 -0.67 -9.73 22.32
CA PRO A 138 -0.51 -11.18 22.26
C PRO A 138 -0.65 -11.73 20.84
N ALA A 139 0.11 -12.77 20.49
CA ALA A 139 0.16 -13.30 19.12
C ALA A 139 -1.21 -13.71 18.57
N HIS A 140 -2.09 -14.29 19.41
CA HIS A 140 -3.43 -14.69 18.95
C HIS A 140 -4.34 -13.50 18.65
N GLU A 141 -4.21 -12.39 19.37
CA GLU A 141 -4.93 -11.15 19.08
C GLU A 141 -4.34 -10.49 17.84
N PHE A 142 -3.01 -10.49 17.72
CA PHE A 142 -2.34 -9.92 16.56
C PHE A 142 -2.74 -10.59 15.25
N VAL A 143 -2.91 -11.90 15.22
CA VAL A 143 -3.39 -12.63 14.03
C VAL A 143 -4.75 -12.10 13.56
N ALA A 144 -5.67 -11.80 14.49
CA ALA A 144 -6.96 -11.20 14.14
C ALA A 144 -6.81 -9.78 13.58
N VAL A 145 -5.95 -8.95 14.20
CA VAL A 145 -5.64 -7.60 13.72
C VAL A 145 -5.02 -7.65 12.33
N ARG A 146 -4.08 -8.57 12.08
CA ARG A 146 -3.44 -8.76 10.79
C ARG A 146 -4.45 -9.14 9.70
N GLY A 147 -5.38 -10.05 10.00
CA GLY A 147 -6.45 -10.43 9.07
C GLY A 147 -7.35 -9.25 8.71
N ALA A 148 -7.72 -8.42 9.69
CA ALA A 148 -8.49 -7.20 9.46
C ALA A 148 -7.74 -6.18 8.59
N ALA A 149 -6.45 -5.99 8.86
CA ALA A 149 -5.58 -5.11 8.07
C ALA A 149 -5.45 -5.56 6.61
N TYR A 150 -5.21 -6.86 6.38
CA TYR A 150 -5.08 -7.42 5.04
C TYR A 150 -6.38 -7.31 4.24
N GLN A 151 -7.52 -7.54 4.88
CA GLN A 151 -8.82 -7.37 4.24
C GLN A 151 -9.03 -5.91 3.82
N ALA A 152 -8.76 -4.94 4.70
CA ALA A 152 -8.88 -3.53 4.39
C ALA A 152 -7.91 -3.11 3.28
N TYR A 153 -6.67 -3.61 3.31
CA TYR A 153 -5.67 -3.36 2.27
C TYR A 153 -6.16 -3.84 0.89
N PHE A 154 -6.69 -5.06 0.82
CA PHE A 154 -7.25 -5.62 -0.41
C PHE A 154 -8.43 -4.79 -0.94
N GLU A 155 -9.31 -4.32 -0.07
CA GLU A 155 -10.48 -3.53 -0.45
C GLU A 155 -10.13 -2.13 -0.95
N HIS A 156 -9.02 -1.58 -0.48
CA HIS A 156 -8.64 -0.18 -0.73
C HIS A 156 -7.55 0.01 -1.79
N LEU A 157 -6.77 -1.02 -2.12
CA LEU A 157 -5.66 -0.89 -3.06
C LEU A 157 -5.87 -1.70 -4.35
N PRO A 158 -5.22 -1.33 -5.45
CA PRO A 158 -5.44 -1.94 -6.76
C PRO A 158 -4.76 -3.31 -6.88
N LEU A 159 -5.32 -4.28 -6.20
CA LEU A 159 -4.85 -5.65 -6.15
C LEU A 159 -5.65 -6.57 -7.09
N LEU A 160 -5.05 -7.67 -7.48
CA LEU A 160 -5.70 -8.67 -8.31
C LEU A 160 -6.65 -9.54 -7.47
N PRO A 161 -7.76 -10.07 -8.05
CA PRO A 161 -8.66 -10.97 -7.33
C PRO A 161 -7.95 -12.20 -6.73
N ALA A 162 -6.88 -12.68 -7.36
CA ALA A 162 -6.07 -13.79 -6.85
C ALA A 162 -5.29 -13.46 -5.57
N GLN A 163 -5.19 -12.17 -5.22
CA GLN A 163 -4.54 -11.66 -4.01
C GLN A 163 -5.50 -11.47 -2.85
N GLN A 164 -6.77 -11.88 -2.99
CA GLN A 164 -7.75 -11.80 -1.91
C GLN A 164 -7.26 -12.55 -0.67
N PRO A 165 -7.33 -11.92 0.53
CA PRO A 165 -6.84 -12.54 1.74
C PRO A 165 -7.71 -13.73 2.17
N ALA A 166 -7.06 -14.73 2.77
CA ALA A 166 -7.70 -15.83 3.46
C ALA A 166 -7.40 -15.70 4.96
N GLY A 167 -8.25 -14.96 5.68
CA GLY A 167 -8.02 -14.59 7.07
C GLY A 167 -6.74 -13.75 7.23
N ALA A 168 -5.79 -14.23 8.04
CA ALA A 168 -4.52 -13.54 8.29
C ALA A 168 -3.40 -13.95 7.33
N ALA A 169 -3.71 -14.50 6.16
CA ALA A 169 -2.77 -14.82 5.11
C ALA A 169 -3.21 -14.19 3.79
N MET A 170 -2.26 -13.65 3.04
CA MET A 170 -2.50 -13.03 1.75
C MET A 170 -1.26 -13.20 0.86
N ARG A 171 -1.46 -13.63 -0.37
CA ARG A 171 -0.37 -13.66 -1.34
C ARG A 171 -0.22 -12.30 -2.00
N LEU A 172 0.71 -11.48 -1.50
CA LEU A 172 0.96 -10.16 -2.07
C LEU A 172 2.11 -10.15 -3.08
N HIS A 173 3.14 -10.97 -2.85
CA HIS A 173 4.26 -11.10 -3.79
C HIS A 173 3.78 -11.56 -5.17
N ASP A 174 4.28 -10.91 -6.21
CA ASP A 174 3.91 -11.22 -7.58
C ASP A 174 5.01 -10.81 -8.57
N ARG A 175 4.84 -11.21 -9.83
CA ARG A 175 5.73 -10.93 -10.95
C ARG A 175 4.99 -10.13 -12.00
N PHE A 176 5.60 -9.06 -12.48
CA PHE A 176 5.08 -8.19 -13.52
C PHE A 176 6.09 -8.07 -14.63
N THR A 177 5.65 -8.20 -15.89
CA THR A 177 6.51 -8.05 -17.06
C THR A 177 6.14 -6.79 -17.83
N TRP A 178 7.13 -6.14 -18.40
CA TRP A 178 6.98 -5.06 -19.36
C TRP A 178 7.56 -5.46 -20.69
N GLY A 179 6.85 -6.35 -21.40
CA GLY A 179 7.37 -7.02 -22.58
C GLY A 179 8.70 -7.71 -22.27
N GLN A 180 9.63 -7.64 -23.20
CA GLN A 180 11.00 -8.16 -23.05
C GLN A 180 11.97 -7.14 -22.41
N LEU A 181 11.50 -5.92 -22.08
CA LEU A 181 12.36 -4.87 -21.55
C LEU A 181 12.64 -5.01 -20.06
N ALA A 182 11.64 -5.37 -19.27
CA ALA A 182 11.78 -5.43 -17.81
C ALA A 182 10.89 -6.50 -17.19
N GLU A 183 11.38 -7.04 -16.08
CA GLU A 183 10.66 -7.91 -15.18
C GLU A 183 10.78 -7.34 -13.77
N MET A 184 9.65 -7.20 -13.09
CA MET A 184 9.55 -6.64 -11.75
C MET A 184 8.97 -7.68 -10.80
N TRP A 185 9.55 -7.81 -9.62
CA TRP A 185 9.08 -8.69 -8.59
C TRP A 185 8.71 -7.86 -7.35
N THR A 186 7.46 -7.94 -6.91
CA THR A 186 7.09 -7.45 -5.59
C THR A 186 7.40 -8.52 -4.56
N LEU A 187 8.04 -8.11 -3.47
CA LEU A 187 8.36 -9.00 -2.36
C LEU A 187 7.48 -8.66 -1.16
N ASP A 188 7.13 -9.69 -0.39
CA ASP A 188 6.51 -9.52 0.91
C ASP A 188 7.57 -9.55 1.99
N ALA A 189 7.90 -8.40 2.52
CA ALA A 189 8.96 -8.23 3.51
C ALA A 189 8.49 -8.48 4.96
N ARG A 190 7.21 -8.84 5.17
CA ARG A 190 6.63 -8.91 6.52
C ARG A 190 6.05 -10.27 6.89
N GLN A 191 5.26 -10.91 6.02
CA GLN A 191 4.62 -12.19 6.36
C GLN A 191 5.58 -13.33 6.63
N TYR A 192 6.73 -13.31 5.95
CA TYR A 192 7.66 -14.46 5.90
C TYR A 192 8.99 -14.19 6.61
N ARG A 193 9.15 -13.03 7.24
CA ARG A 193 10.39 -12.69 7.95
C ARG A 193 10.35 -13.15 9.41
N SER A 194 11.52 -13.40 9.96
CA SER A 194 11.72 -13.48 11.42
C SER A 194 11.70 -12.09 12.07
N GLY A 195 11.57 -12.05 13.40
CA GLY A 195 11.78 -10.81 14.15
C GLY A 195 13.15 -10.20 13.87
N GLN A 196 13.29 -8.91 14.19
CA GLN A 196 14.57 -8.22 14.01
C GLN A 196 15.65 -8.89 14.85
N ALA A 197 16.79 -9.17 14.23
CA ALA A 197 17.99 -9.51 14.96
C ALA A 197 18.53 -8.26 15.67
N CYS A 198 19.09 -8.41 16.85
CA CYS A 198 19.74 -7.32 17.60
C CYS A 198 18.81 -6.15 17.93
N ASN A 199 17.67 -6.43 18.58
CA ASN A 199 16.74 -5.39 19.05
C ASN A 199 17.36 -4.37 20.03
N GLU A 200 18.51 -4.71 20.63
CA GLU A 200 19.28 -3.79 21.49
C GLU A 200 20.67 -3.55 20.90
N PRO A 201 21.18 -2.30 20.96
CA PRO A 201 22.55 -2.00 20.51
C PRO A 201 23.57 -2.89 21.24
N GLY A 202 24.39 -3.59 20.47
CA GLY A 202 25.44 -4.47 21.01
C GLY A 202 25.04 -5.93 21.25
N THR A 203 23.79 -6.32 20.97
CA THR A 203 23.41 -7.73 20.97
C THR A 203 23.70 -8.37 19.61
N SER A 204 24.33 -9.54 19.60
CA SER A 204 24.47 -10.32 18.38
C SER A 204 23.12 -10.97 18.07
N GLY A 205 22.65 -10.81 16.83
CA GLY A 205 21.44 -11.48 16.37
C GLY A 205 21.58 -12.99 16.41
N GLY A 206 20.54 -13.65 16.87
CA GLY A 206 20.40 -15.11 16.77
C GLY A 206 19.86 -15.55 15.43
#